data_ecdfcf3bbecbcd521c72ab1812db0aa7
#
_entry.id   ecdfcf3bbecbcd521c72ab1812db0aa7
#
_cell.length_a   1.000
_cell.length_b   1.000
_cell.length_c   1.000
_cell.angle_alpha   90.00
_cell.angle_beta   90.00
_cell.angle_gamma   90.00
#
_symmetry.space_group_name_H-M   'P 1'
#
loop_
_entity.id
_entity.type
_entity.pdbx_description
1 polymer ?
#
loop_
_entity_poly.entity_id
_entity_poly.type
_entity_poly.pdbx_seq_one_letter_code
_entity_poly.pdbx_strand_id
1 'polypeptide(L)' 'MYKRQHLSPIEYQLLSVLLTHHGRVVTHRQLLKEVWGGQHMEDHHYLRIYVGHLRHKLEDNPTQPKFLLTETGVGYRLEI' A
#
# COMPACT_ATOMS: atom_id res chain seq x y z
N MET A 1 -6.40 14.50 12.49
CA MET A 1 -6.70 14.12 12.31
C MET A 1 -7.06 13.15 12.06
N TYR A 2 -7.21 12.80 12.39
CA TYR A 2 -7.34 11.88 12.08
C TYR A 2 -8.57 11.43 11.85
N LYS A 3 -8.76 11.16 11.19
CA LYS A 3 -9.95 10.71 10.80
C LYS A 3 -10.17 9.39 11.36
N ARG A 4 -11.34 9.04 11.73
CA ARG A 4 -11.61 7.80 12.28
C ARG A 4 -11.88 6.80 11.23
N GLN A 5 -11.02 6.63 10.31
CA GLN A 5 -11.16 5.68 9.24
C GLN A 5 -10.78 4.31 9.71
N HIS A 6 -11.62 3.33 9.43
CA HIS A 6 -11.29 1.94 9.73
C HIS A 6 -10.67 1.30 8.52
N LEU A 7 -9.59 0.59 8.70
CA LEU A 7 -8.96 -0.15 7.63
C LEU A 7 -9.63 -1.51 7.50
N SER A 8 -9.88 -1.94 6.27
CA SER A 8 -10.31 -3.30 6.04
C SER A 8 -9.15 -4.24 6.34
N PRO A 9 -9.42 -5.56 6.51
CA PRO A 9 -8.32 -6.50 6.79
C PRO A 9 -7.21 -6.45 5.74
N ILE A 10 -7.57 -6.32 4.47
CA ILE A 10 -6.57 -6.25 3.40
C ILE A 10 -5.77 -4.96 3.51
N GLU A 11 -6.44 -3.85 3.77
CA GLU A 11 -5.75 -2.57 3.91
C GLU A 11 -4.80 -2.60 5.09
N TYR A 12 -5.24 -3.21 6.18
CA TYR A 12 -4.41 -3.32 7.37
C TYR A 12 -3.16 -4.16 7.09
N GLN A 13 -3.33 -5.29 6.41
CA GLN A 13 -2.19 -6.13 6.06
C GLN A 13 -1.23 -5.41 5.13
N LEU A 14 -1.78 -4.70 4.16
CA LEU A 14 -0.97 -3.95 3.22
C LEU A 14 -0.14 -2.89 3.95
N LEU A 15 -0.78 -2.14 4.84
CA LEU A 15 -0.07 -1.13 5.62
C LEU A 15 0.98 -1.77 6.51
N SER A 16 0.66 -2.92 7.11
CA SER A 16 1.59 -3.60 8.01
C SER A 16 2.87 -4.01 7.29
N VAL A 17 2.75 -4.54 6.08
CA VAL A 17 3.91 -4.93 5.30
C VAL A 17 4.74 -3.69 4.96
N LEU A 18 4.09 -2.62 4.55
CA LEU A 18 4.78 -1.39 4.21
C LEU A 18 5.49 -0.80 5.42
N LEU A 19 4.86 -0.86 6.58
CA LEU A 19 5.47 -0.36 7.82
C LEU A 19 6.70 -1.17 8.21
N THR A 20 6.62 -2.48 8.04
CA THR A 20 7.75 -3.36 8.33
C THR A 20 8.98 -2.96 7.51
N HIS A 21 8.75 -2.47 6.31
CA HIS A 21 9.82 -2.07 5.41
C HIS A 21 9.83 -0.56 5.18
N HIS A 22 9.36 0.22 6.14
CA HIS A 22 9.24 1.65 5.91
C HIS A 22 10.57 2.26 5.49
N GLY A 23 10.50 3.23 4.60
CA GLY A 23 11.68 3.86 4.04
C GLY A 23 12.30 3.10 2.88
N ARG A 24 11.83 1.88 2.62
CA ARG A 24 12.35 1.05 1.53
C ARG A 24 11.25 0.67 0.58
N VAL A 25 11.61 0.44 -0.66
CA VAL A 25 10.64 0.03 -1.68
C VAL A 25 10.27 -1.42 -1.47
N VAL A 26 8.97 -1.69 -1.46
CA VAL A 26 8.47 -3.06 -1.45
C VAL A 26 7.90 -3.32 -2.85
N THR A 27 8.35 -4.38 -3.50
CA THR A 27 7.96 -4.65 -4.87
C THR A 27 6.49 -5.05 -4.95
N HIS A 28 5.89 -4.86 -6.12
CA HIS A 28 4.52 -5.30 -6.36
C HIS A 28 4.36 -6.78 -6.02
N ARG A 29 5.31 -7.58 -6.48
CA ARG A 29 5.25 -9.02 -6.28
C ARG A 29 5.32 -9.39 -4.81
N GLN A 30 6.18 -8.73 -4.06
CA GLN A 30 6.28 -8.99 -2.64
C GLN A 30 5.01 -8.63 -1.91
N LEU A 31 4.42 -7.48 -2.24
CA LEU A 31 3.16 -7.07 -1.62
C LEU A 31 2.04 -8.05 -1.93
N LEU A 32 1.95 -8.48 -3.18
CA LEU A 32 0.92 -9.43 -3.57
C LEU A 32 1.10 -10.74 -2.82
N LYS A 33 2.34 -11.19 -2.71
CA LYS A 33 2.62 -12.44 -2.03
C LYS A 33 2.29 -12.37 -0.54
N GLU A 34 2.71 -11.30 0.11
CA GLU A 34 2.56 -11.22 1.57
C GLU A 34 1.14 -10.86 1.99
N VAL A 35 0.41 -10.13 1.18
CA VAL A 35 -0.95 -9.74 1.52
C VAL A 35 -1.96 -10.77 1.03
N TRP A 36 -1.77 -11.31 -0.16
CA TRP A 36 -2.74 -12.25 -0.76
C TRP A 36 -2.22 -13.69 -0.85
N GLY A 37 -1.03 -13.94 -0.36
CA GLY A 37 -0.53 -15.30 -0.23
C GLY A 37 -0.10 -15.94 -1.53
N GLY A 38 0.10 -15.19 -2.58
CA GLY A 38 0.62 -15.72 -3.81
C GLY A 38 -0.41 -16.13 -4.84
N GLN A 39 -1.69 -16.09 -4.50
CA GLN A 39 -2.72 -16.45 -5.46
C GLN A 39 -2.93 -15.38 -6.51
N HIS A 40 -2.56 -14.15 -6.20
CA HIS A 40 -2.76 -13.03 -7.12
C HIS A 40 -1.43 -12.38 -7.47
N MET A 41 -0.42 -13.22 -7.66
CA MET A 41 0.95 -12.72 -7.86
C MET A 41 1.11 -11.80 -9.06
N GLU A 42 0.22 -11.93 -10.02
CA GLU A 42 0.32 -11.11 -11.23
C GLU A 42 -0.75 -10.05 -11.30
N ASP A 43 -1.50 -9.88 -10.25
CA ASP A 43 -2.65 -8.99 -10.28
C ASP A 43 -2.29 -7.62 -9.74
N HIS A 44 -1.45 -6.90 -10.49
CA HIS A 44 -1.03 -5.56 -10.11
C HIS A 44 -2.20 -4.58 -10.06
N HIS A 45 -3.23 -4.84 -10.84
CA HIS A 45 -4.41 -4.00 -10.84
C HIS A 45 -5.13 -4.05 -9.49
N TYR A 46 -5.22 -5.25 -8.94
CA TYR A 46 -5.84 -5.48 -7.66
C TYR A 46 -5.08 -4.71 -6.57
N LEU A 47 -3.75 -4.86 -6.59
CA LEU A 47 -2.89 -4.15 -5.65
C LEU A 47 -3.09 -2.64 -5.77
N ARG A 48 -3.15 -2.13 -7.00
CA ARG A 48 -3.29 -0.70 -7.21
C ARG A 48 -4.58 -0.16 -6.62
N ILE A 49 -5.67 -0.92 -6.74
CA ILE A 49 -6.95 -0.51 -6.16
C ILE A 49 -6.83 -0.36 -4.64
N TYR A 50 -6.21 -1.33 -3.98
CA TYR A 50 -6.11 -1.28 -2.53
C TYR A 50 -5.10 -0.23 -2.05
N VAL A 51 -4.06 0.01 -2.82
CA VAL A 51 -3.14 1.12 -2.51
C VAL A 51 -3.91 2.45 -2.61
N GLY A 52 -4.77 2.57 -3.61
CA GLY A 52 -5.62 3.77 -3.73
C GLY A 52 -6.53 3.96 -2.54
N HIS A 53 -7.17 2.89 -2.08
CA HIS A 53 -8.01 2.95 -0.88
C HIS A 53 -7.21 3.39 0.32
N LEU A 54 -6.02 2.84 0.49
CA LEU A 54 -5.18 3.17 1.62
C LEU A 54 -4.75 4.64 1.56
N ARG A 55 -4.41 5.14 0.37
CA ARG A 55 -4.06 6.54 0.21
C ARG A 55 -5.19 7.47 0.62
N HIS A 56 -6.41 7.12 0.27
CA HIS A 56 -7.56 7.95 0.66
C HIS A 56 -7.70 8.06 2.17
N LYS A 57 -7.21 7.07 2.89
CA LYS A 57 -7.30 7.06 4.34
C LYS A 57 -6.09 7.67 5.03
N LEU A 58 -4.94 7.63 4.38
CA LEU A 58 -3.69 8.11 4.98
C LEU A 58 -3.33 9.53 4.57
N GLU A 59 -3.65 9.91 3.35
CA GLU A 59 -3.15 11.15 2.76
C GLU A 59 -4.19 12.24 2.84
N ASP A 60 -3.73 13.45 3.05
CA ASP A 60 -4.60 14.61 2.94
C ASP A 60 -5.04 14.81 1.49
N ASN A 61 -4.12 14.59 0.57
CA ASN A 61 -4.40 14.68 -0.85
C ASN A 61 -3.91 13.40 -1.52
N PRO A 62 -4.81 12.44 -1.78
CA PRO A 62 -4.38 11.15 -2.33
C PRO A 62 -3.71 11.23 -3.69
N THR A 63 -3.98 12.30 -4.46
CA THR A 63 -3.34 12.44 -5.76
C THR A 63 -1.93 12.99 -5.67
N GLN A 64 -1.56 13.53 -4.50
CA GLN A 64 -0.21 14.00 -4.25
C GLN A 64 0.25 13.44 -2.92
N PRO A 65 0.47 12.13 -2.84
CA PRO A 65 0.76 11.48 -1.57
C PRO A 65 2.10 11.90 -1.01
N LYS A 66 2.14 12.02 0.30
CA LYS A 66 3.37 12.34 1.02
C LYS A 66 3.94 11.12 1.72
N PHE A 67 3.10 10.15 2.05
CA PHE A 67 3.52 9.03 2.86
C PHE A 67 3.63 7.74 2.07
N LEU A 68 2.64 7.44 1.26
CA LEU A 68 2.61 6.20 0.50
C LEU A 68 2.97 6.52 -0.95
N LEU A 69 4.23 6.33 -1.27
CA LEU A 69 4.80 6.77 -2.54
C LEU A 69 4.87 5.62 -3.53
N THR A 70 4.74 5.95 -4.81
CA THR A 70 4.89 4.99 -5.89
C THR A 70 6.30 5.07 -6.43
N GLU A 71 6.97 3.90 -6.49
CA GLU A 71 8.23 3.79 -7.21
C GLU A 71 7.88 3.15 -8.54
N THR A 72 7.75 3.98 -9.56
CA THR A 72 7.21 3.56 -10.84
C THR A 72 7.93 2.34 -11.39
N GLY A 73 7.14 1.33 -11.76
CA GLY A 73 7.68 0.11 -12.32
C GLY A 73 8.29 -0.84 -11.32
N VAL A 74 8.35 -0.47 -10.04
CA VAL A 74 9.00 -1.30 -9.03
C VAL A 74 8.02 -1.69 -7.92
N GLY A 75 7.43 -0.71 -7.26
CA GLY A 75 6.55 -1.01 -6.14
C GLY A 75 6.15 0.25 -5.41
N TYR A 76 6.03 0.12 -4.10
CA TYR A 76 5.57 1.22 -3.25
C TYR A 76 6.50 1.36 -2.05
N ARG A 77 6.55 2.56 -1.51
CA ARG A 77 7.40 2.86 -0.37
C ARG A 77 6.64 3.72 0.62
N LEU A 78 6.71 3.37 1.88
CA LEU A 78 6.08 4.16 2.93
C LEU A 78 7.12 5.04 3.59
N GLU A 79 6.89 6.34 3.58
CA GLU A 79 7.77 7.33 4.21
C GLU A 79 7.02 7.97 5.36
N ILE A 80 7.41 7.64 6.55
CA ILE A 80 6.81 8.25 7.73
C ILE A 80 7.87 8.79 8.63
#